data_51c7c83a96d9786e6fdc7f2792275846
#
_entry.id   51c7c83a96d9786e6fdc7f2792275846
#
_cell.length_a   1.000
_cell.length_b   1.000
_cell.length_c   1.000
_cell.angle_alpha   90.00
_cell.angle_beta   90.00
_cell.angle_gamma   90.00
#
_symmetry.space_group_name_H-M   'P 1'
#
loop_
_entity.id
_entity.type
_entity.pdbx_description
1 polymer ?
#
loop_
_entity_poly.entity_id
_entity_poly.type
_entity_poly.pdbx_seq_one_letter_code
_entity_poly.pdbx_strand_id
1 'polypeptide(L)'
;MDTRGFIEALPGGENAEVSSPSFTLCNSYPTTPSVIHCDLYRSEGALPDEVDEALDTESGLVLVEWAERIAAENLPPKRLDILFQVCKNNRLVTLSPYGKAAHCVLQKLARLRDSGE
;
A
#
# COMPACT_ATOMS: atom_id res chain seq x y z
N MET A 1 10.71 2.89 -2.51
CA MET A 1 10.06 3.50 -1.32
C MET A 1 9.59 2.39 -0.42
N ASP A 2 9.90 2.45 0.83
CA ASP A 2 9.40 1.47 1.78
C ASP A 2 8.18 2.03 2.53
N THR A 3 7.49 1.15 3.25
CA THR A 3 6.28 1.53 3.97
C THR A 3 6.55 2.57 5.05
N ARG A 4 7.71 2.47 5.73
CA ARG A 4 8.09 3.44 6.76
C ARG A 4 8.18 4.85 6.18
N GLY A 5 8.90 5.02 5.07
CA GLY A 5 9.04 6.31 4.42
C GLY A 5 7.71 6.90 4.00
N PHE A 6 6.81 6.06 3.48
CA PHE A 6 5.48 6.50 3.08
C PHE A 6 4.68 7.02 4.29
N ILE A 7 4.66 6.28 5.39
CA ILE A 7 3.89 6.65 6.58
C ILE A 7 4.47 7.91 7.23
N GLU A 8 5.80 8.01 7.33
CA GLU A 8 6.45 9.18 7.92
C GLU A 8 6.20 10.46 7.12
N ALA A 9 5.96 10.33 5.82
CA ALA A 9 5.67 11.47 4.96
C ALA A 9 4.24 12.00 5.10
N LEU A 10 3.32 11.21 5.66
CA LEU A 10 1.94 11.64 5.86
C LEU A 10 1.81 12.56 7.07
N PRO A 11 0.86 13.52 7.06
CA PRO A 11 0.58 14.34 8.24
C PRO A 11 0.27 13.46 9.44
N GLY A 12 0.96 13.70 10.56
CA GLY A 12 0.88 12.88 11.76
C GLY A 12 1.84 11.70 11.78
N GLY A 13 2.47 11.39 10.66
CA GLY A 13 3.36 10.25 10.54
C GLY A 13 4.76 10.50 11.08
N GLU A 14 5.17 11.75 11.21
CA GLU A 14 6.51 12.10 11.68
C GLU A 14 6.79 11.63 13.10
N ASN A 15 5.74 11.42 13.90
CA ASN A 15 5.85 10.91 15.25
C ASN A 15 5.36 9.47 15.39
N ALA A 16 5.00 8.84 14.28
CA ALA A 16 4.51 7.48 14.30
C ALA A 16 5.65 6.49 14.49
N GLU A 17 5.44 5.52 15.37
CA GLU A 17 6.40 4.45 15.56
C GLU A 17 6.12 3.36 14.53
N VAL A 18 6.81 3.42 13.41
CA VAL A 18 6.58 2.50 12.30
C VAL A 18 7.45 1.26 12.47
N SER A 19 6.79 0.11 12.54
CA SER A 19 7.47 -1.18 12.64
C SER A 19 6.86 -2.16 11.65
N SER A 20 7.63 -3.20 11.32
CA SER A 20 7.09 -4.29 10.52
C SER A 20 6.06 -5.06 11.36
N PRO A 21 4.90 -5.44 10.81
CA PRO A 21 3.91 -6.22 11.55
C PRO A 21 4.31 -7.69 11.65
N SER A 22 5.45 -7.97 12.32
CA SER A 22 6.02 -9.31 12.37
C SER A 22 5.26 -10.26 13.29
N PHE A 23 4.59 -9.73 14.30
CA PHE A 23 3.81 -10.54 15.26
C PHE A 23 2.30 -10.43 15.01
N THR A 24 1.87 -9.31 14.43
CA THR A 24 0.49 -9.10 14.02
C THR A 24 0.48 -8.91 12.52
N LEU A 25 -0.60 -9.35 11.86
CA LEU A 25 -0.71 -9.19 10.42
C LEU A 25 -0.84 -7.73 10.00
N CYS A 26 -1.44 -6.90 10.83
CA CYS A 26 -1.72 -5.52 10.48
C CYS A 26 -1.42 -4.55 11.62
N ASN A 27 -0.94 -3.37 11.26
CA ASN A 27 -0.78 -2.23 12.15
C ASN A 27 -1.55 -1.04 11.61
N SER A 28 -2.16 -0.28 12.49
CA SER A 28 -2.89 0.94 12.12
C SER A 28 -2.12 2.17 12.58
N TYR A 29 -2.13 3.21 11.74
CA TYR A 29 -1.42 4.47 12.01
C TYR A 29 -2.40 5.64 11.88
N PRO A 30 -2.46 6.53 12.90
CA PRO A 30 -3.40 7.66 12.91
C PRO A 30 -2.88 8.86 12.12
N THR A 31 -2.47 8.62 10.91
CA THR A 31 -2.03 9.67 10.00
C THR A 31 -3.21 10.29 9.26
N THR A 32 -2.96 11.25 8.39
CA THR A 32 -3.99 11.87 7.56
C THR A 32 -3.61 11.70 6.09
N PRO A 33 -4.32 10.84 5.35
CA PRO A 33 -5.36 9.91 5.80
C PRO A 33 -4.79 8.80 6.69
N SER A 34 -5.64 8.14 7.46
CA SER A 34 -5.22 7.01 8.28
C SER A 34 -4.73 5.86 7.41
N VAL A 35 -3.81 5.05 7.94
CA VAL A 35 -3.19 3.95 7.19
C VAL A 35 -3.33 2.65 7.98
N ILE A 36 -3.72 1.59 7.29
CA ILE A 36 -3.60 0.22 7.79
C ILE A 36 -2.54 -0.46 6.93
N HIS A 37 -1.49 -0.95 7.57
CA HIS A 37 -0.41 -1.68 6.90
C HIS A 37 -0.48 -3.16 7.28
N CYS A 38 -0.62 -4.01 6.29
CA CYS A 38 -0.69 -5.46 6.47
C CYS A 38 0.46 -6.15 5.74
N ASP A 39 1.03 -7.16 6.39
CA ASP A 39 2.04 -8.02 5.79
C ASP A 39 1.50 -9.45 5.78
N LEU A 40 1.26 -9.98 4.60
CA LEU A 40 0.66 -11.29 4.41
C LEU A 40 1.70 -12.40 4.19
N TYR A 41 2.96 -12.14 4.45
CA TYR A 41 4.03 -13.12 4.22
C TYR A 41 3.73 -14.48 4.87
N ARG A 42 3.21 -14.46 6.09
CA ARG A 42 2.89 -15.67 6.86
C ARG A 42 1.40 -15.98 6.89
N SER A 43 0.61 -15.27 6.11
CA SER A 43 -0.84 -15.47 6.05
C SER A 43 -1.19 -16.59 5.09
N GLU A 44 -2.35 -17.21 5.31
CA GLU A 44 -2.94 -18.17 4.39
C GLU A 44 -3.83 -17.52 3.35
N GLY A 45 -3.76 -16.21 3.21
CA GLY A 45 -4.47 -15.48 2.16
C GLY A 45 -5.76 -14.80 2.57
N ALA A 46 -6.18 -14.97 3.82
CA ALA A 46 -7.35 -14.27 4.33
C ALA A 46 -6.96 -12.88 4.85
N LEU A 47 -7.74 -11.87 4.50
CA LEU A 47 -7.56 -10.53 5.04
C LEU A 47 -8.22 -10.45 6.41
N PRO A 48 -7.59 -9.75 7.39
CA PRO A 48 -8.24 -9.49 8.66
C PRO A 48 -9.52 -8.70 8.50
N ASP A 49 -10.47 -8.90 9.42
CA ASP A 49 -11.77 -8.23 9.36
C ASP A 49 -11.65 -6.71 9.36
N GLU A 50 -10.68 -6.17 10.09
CA GLU A 50 -10.44 -4.72 10.14
C GLU A 50 -10.06 -4.14 8.77
N VAL A 51 -9.40 -4.92 7.93
CA VAL A 51 -9.05 -4.51 6.58
C VAL A 51 -10.29 -4.53 5.69
N ASP A 52 -11.08 -5.59 5.77
CA ASP A 52 -12.33 -5.68 5.03
C ASP A 52 -13.26 -4.53 5.37
N GLU A 53 -13.37 -4.18 6.65
CA GLU A 53 -14.17 -3.05 7.09
C GLU A 53 -13.65 -1.73 6.52
N ALA A 54 -12.35 -1.52 6.55
CA ALA A 54 -11.76 -0.29 6.00
C ALA A 54 -12.00 -0.18 4.49
N LEU A 55 -11.90 -1.30 3.77
CA LEU A 55 -12.16 -1.31 2.33
C LEU A 55 -13.64 -1.04 2.03
N ASP A 56 -14.54 -1.61 2.82
CA ASP A 56 -15.98 -1.43 2.62
C ASP A 56 -16.41 0.01 2.90
N THR A 57 -15.82 0.65 3.90
CA THR A 57 -16.14 2.03 4.26
C THR A 57 -15.35 3.06 3.45
N GLU A 58 -14.39 2.61 2.67
CA GLU A 58 -13.48 3.46 1.89
C GLU A 58 -12.78 4.50 2.79
N SER A 59 -12.47 4.13 4.03
CA SER A 59 -11.83 5.02 4.99
C SER A 59 -10.32 4.80 5.03
N GLY A 60 -9.57 5.88 4.76
CA GLY A 60 -8.12 5.84 4.85
C GLY A 60 -7.46 5.07 3.70
N LEU A 61 -6.24 4.63 3.95
CA LEU A 61 -5.43 3.88 2.99
C LEU A 61 -5.10 2.51 3.56
N VAL A 62 -5.12 1.51 2.71
CA VAL A 62 -4.70 0.16 3.07
C VAL A 62 -3.47 -0.18 2.24
N LEU A 63 -2.36 -0.50 2.92
CA LEU A 63 -1.12 -0.92 2.29
C LEU A 63 -0.92 -2.40 2.60
N VAL A 64 -0.76 -3.21 1.57
CA VAL A 64 -0.61 -4.65 1.72
C VAL A 64 0.69 -5.11 1.09
N GLU A 65 1.55 -5.74 1.89
CA GLU A 65 2.73 -6.43 1.39
C GLU A 65 2.39 -7.90 1.21
N TRP A 66 2.99 -8.52 0.21
CA TRP A 66 2.71 -9.91 -0.17
C TRP A 66 1.27 -10.10 -0.61
N ALA A 67 0.77 -9.13 -1.38
CA ALA A 67 -0.61 -9.14 -1.85
C ALA A 67 -0.92 -10.33 -2.77
N GLU A 68 0.09 -10.95 -3.37
CA GLU A 68 -0.08 -12.17 -4.16
C GLU A 68 -0.60 -13.34 -3.34
N ARG A 69 -0.58 -13.23 -2.01
CA ARG A 69 -1.21 -14.21 -1.13
C ARG A 69 -2.73 -14.13 -1.15
N ILE A 70 -3.29 -12.99 -1.61
CA ILE A 70 -4.73 -12.80 -1.68
C ILE A 70 -5.26 -13.49 -2.93
N ALA A 71 -6.33 -14.27 -2.78
CA ALA A 71 -6.99 -14.85 -3.94
C ALA A 71 -7.52 -13.75 -4.86
N ALA A 72 -7.42 -13.96 -6.17
CA ALA A 72 -7.76 -12.92 -7.14
C ALA A 72 -9.19 -12.39 -6.96
N GLU A 73 -10.13 -13.28 -6.62
CA GLU A 73 -11.53 -12.89 -6.41
C GLU A 73 -11.75 -12.04 -5.16
N ASN A 74 -10.78 -12.00 -4.27
CA ASN A 74 -10.86 -11.23 -3.04
C ASN A 74 -10.12 -9.90 -3.13
N LEU A 75 -9.46 -9.61 -4.25
CA LEU A 75 -8.79 -8.33 -4.44
C LEU A 75 -9.82 -7.21 -4.61
N PRO A 76 -9.63 -6.06 -3.94
CA PRO A 76 -10.54 -4.93 -4.14
C PRO A 76 -10.44 -4.41 -5.57
N PRO A 77 -11.59 -4.03 -6.18
CA PRO A 77 -11.59 -3.53 -7.56
C PRO A 77 -10.91 -2.17 -7.74
N LYS A 78 -10.80 -1.40 -6.66
CA LYS A 78 -10.14 -0.09 -6.67
C LYS A 78 -8.82 -0.21 -5.95
N ARG A 79 -7.71 -0.24 -6.70
CA ARG A 79 -6.41 -0.43 -6.10
C ARG A 79 -5.30 0.01 -7.04
N LEU A 80 -4.11 0.17 -6.48
CA LEU A 80 -2.89 0.35 -7.25
C LEU A 80 -1.96 -0.82 -6.90
N ASP A 81 -1.64 -1.62 -7.90
CA ASP A 81 -0.68 -2.71 -7.73
C ASP A 81 0.72 -2.18 -8.01
N ILE A 82 1.66 -2.49 -7.13
CA ILE A 82 3.05 -2.08 -7.27
C ILE A 82 3.91 -3.34 -7.25
N LEU A 83 4.60 -3.60 -8.35
CA LEU A 83 5.49 -4.74 -8.46
C LEU A 83 6.93 -4.26 -8.50
N PHE A 84 7.73 -4.76 -7.57
CA PHE A 84 9.17 -4.49 -7.51
C PHE A 84 9.93 -5.67 -8.06
N GLN A 85 10.81 -5.41 -9.02
CA GLN A 85 11.65 -6.44 -9.61
C GLN A 85 13.12 -6.02 -9.53
N VAL A 86 13.99 -6.96 -9.12
CA VAL A 86 15.42 -6.70 -9.08
C VAL A 86 16.01 -7.16 -10.40
N CYS A 87 16.57 -6.21 -11.13
CA CYS A 87 17.30 -6.46 -12.36
C CYS A 87 18.80 -6.40 -12.08
N LYS A 88 19.63 -6.83 -13.02
CA LYS A 88 21.06 -7.01 -12.79
C LYS A 88 21.75 -5.79 -12.19
N ASN A 89 21.46 -4.57 -12.67
CA ASN A 89 22.04 -3.34 -12.16
C ASN A 89 21.02 -2.32 -11.70
N ASN A 90 19.74 -2.65 -11.83
CA ASN A 90 18.65 -1.71 -11.58
C ASN A 90 17.51 -2.39 -10.87
N ARG A 91 16.58 -1.58 -10.39
CA ARG A 91 15.29 -2.05 -9.88
C ARG A 91 14.21 -1.53 -10.80
N LEU A 92 13.28 -2.42 -11.16
CA LEU A 92 12.14 -2.05 -11.97
C LEU A 92 10.90 -2.02 -11.10
N VAL A 93 10.15 -0.93 -11.19
CA VAL A 93 8.88 -0.79 -10.48
C VAL A 93 7.77 -0.70 -11.54
N THR A 94 6.83 -1.62 -11.46
CA THR A 94 5.69 -1.63 -12.37
C THR A 94 4.43 -1.23 -11.59
N LEU A 95 3.74 -0.22 -12.07
CA LEU A 95 2.52 0.30 -11.45
C LEU A 95 1.32 -0.05 -12.33
N SER A 96 0.35 -0.73 -11.76
CA SER A 96 -0.85 -1.14 -12.47
C SER A 96 -2.09 -0.58 -11.77
N PRO A 97 -2.73 0.45 -12.34
CA PRO A 97 -3.88 1.08 -11.71
C PRO A 97 -5.18 0.35 -12.06
N TYR A 98 -6.04 0.24 -11.07
CA TYR A 98 -7.38 -0.30 -11.20
C TYR A 98 -8.37 0.69 -10.60
N GLY A 99 -9.24 1.24 -11.44
CA GLY A 99 -10.21 2.24 -11.03
C GLY A 99 -9.72 3.67 -11.26
N LYS A 100 -10.66 4.58 -11.25
CA LYS A 100 -10.41 5.98 -11.61
C LYS A 100 -9.42 6.68 -10.68
N ALA A 101 -9.56 6.45 -9.38
CA ALA A 101 -8.69 7.09 -8.39
C ALA A 101 -7.23 6.66 -8.57
N ALA A 102 -6.99 5.38 -8.81
CA ALA A 102 -5.64 4.86 -9.03
C ALA A 102 -5.03 5.44 -10.32
N HIS A 103 -5.83 5.58 -11.38
CA HIS A 103 -5.37 6.22 -12.61
C HIS A 103 -4.97 7.68 -12.37
N CYS A 104 -5.75 8.41 -11.56
CA CYS A 104 -5.41 9.79 -11.22
C CYS A 104 -4.11 9.90 -10.46
N VAL A 105 -3.87 9.00 -9.50
CA VAL A 105 -2.62 8.96 -8.75
C VAL A 105 -1.45 8.70 -9.68
N LEU A 106 -1.60 7.72 -10.58
CA LEU A 106 -0.55 7.38 -11.53
C LEU A 106 -0.20 8.56 -12.43
N GLN A 107 -1.19 9.29 -12.92
CA GLN A 107 -0.97 10.47 -13.74
C GLN A 107 -0.21 11.55 -12.98
N LYS A 108 -0.54 11.77 -11.71
CA LYS A 108 0.16 12.74 -10.87
C LYS A 108 1.61 12.33 -10.63
N LEU A 109 1.86 11.05 -10.40
CA LEU A 109 3.22 10.53 -10.24
C LEU A 109 4.05 10.73 -11.52
N ALA A 110 3.44 10.49 -12.68
CA ALA A 110 4.12 10.71 -13.96
C ALA A 110 4.50 12.17 -14.15
N ARG A 111 3.62 13.10 -13.79
CA ARG A 111 3.91 14.52 -13.86
C ARG A 111 5.05 14.94 -12.95
N LEU A 112 5.09 14.40 -11.73
CA LEU A 112 6.17 14.68 -10.78
C LEU A 112 7.50 14.17 -11.31
N ARG A 113 7.52 12.98 -11.90
CA ARG A 113 8.72 12.43 -12.51
C ARG A 113 9.23 13.34 -13.64
N ASP A 114 8.32 13.81 -14.49
CA ASP A 114 8.68 14.62 -15.66
C ASP A 114 9.15 16.03 -15.28
N SER A 115 8.67 16.57 -14.16
CA SER A 115 8.99 17.91 -13.70
C SER A 115 10.02 17.96 -12.57
N GLY A 116 10.30 16.82 -11.94
CA GLY A 116 11.14 16.75 -10.75
C GLY A 116 12.61 16.47 -11.01
N GLU A 117 13.02 16.52 -12.23
CA GLU A 117 14.40 16.20 -12.59
C GLU A 117 15.37 17.30 -12.24
#